data_8a5bee90b43b11707f29b0080d75f227
#
_entry.id   8a5bee90b43b11707f29b0080d75f227
#
_cell.length_a   1.000
_cell.length_b   1.000
_cell.length_c   1.000
_cell.angle_alpha   90.00
_cell.angle_beta   90.00
_cell.angle_gamma   90.00
#
_symmetry.space_group_name_H-M   'P 1'
#
loop_
_entity.id
_entity.type
_entity.pdbx_description
1 polymer ?
#
loop_
_entity_poly.entity_id
_entity_poly.type
_entity_poly.pdbx_seq_one_letter_code
_entity_poly.pdbx_strand_id
1 'polypeptide(L)'
;VEFNAKLCIMNMAVHGLNAKIKSGDEANSFYHDAHNLEGCCDYVMANPPFNVDKVKSESTQNAGRLPFGLPGVNAKKEVSNANYLWVSYFYAYLNDVGRAGFVMAASSTDSGNKEREIRKQLIQTGHVDCMISVANNFFYKVSLPCSLWFFDKGKKEELKDKVLFIDARNYYTVVDRTLNEWSEWQMKNLNAIVWLYRGEVDKYEKLLMDYRTQIIGDCYELDTEFEALSVLLKGYGGKLMELRQQVADTILHVEHINQLLPLNEMLKHYTAELNSSLKAFIEYG
;
A
#
# COMPACT_ATOMS: atom_id res chain seq x y z
N VAL A 1 9.65 10.96 25.87
CA VAL A 1 8.25 10.53 25.90
C VAL A 1 7.30 11.73 25.87
N GLU A 2 7.44 12.74 26.72
CA GLU A 2 6.56 13.91 26.74
C GLU A 2 6.65 14.74 25.45
N PHE A 3 7.83 14.89 24.88
CA PHE A 3 8.05 15.57 23.61
C PHE A 3 7.28 14.89 22.46
N ASN A 4 7.31 13.54 22.39
CA ASN A 4 6.57 12.80 21.37
C ASN A 4 5.05 12.98 21.50
N ALA A 5 4.54 13.06 22.72
CA ALA A 5 3.11 13.33 22.94
C ALA A 5 2.72 14.72 22.44
N LYS A 6 3.56 15.74 22.68
CA LYS A 6 3.33 17.11 22.15
C LYS A 6 3.35 17.13 20.62
N LEU A 7 4.31 16.44 19.99
CA LEU A 7 4.35 16.32 18.53
C LEU A 7 3.09 15.62 17.99
N CYS A 8 2.64 14.58 18.66
CA CYS A 8 1.42 13.86 18.27
C CYS A 8 0.18 14.77 18.37
N ILE A 9 0.05 15.54 19.46
CA ILE A 9 -1.04 16.54 19.62
C ILE A 9 -1.01 17.56 18.48
N MET A 10 0.16 18.10 18.16
CA MET A 10 0.32 19.05 17.07
C MET A 10 -0.07 18.45 15.73
N ASN A 11 0.37 17.23 15.44
CA ASN A 11 0.03 16.54 14.21
C ASN A 11 -1.49 16.33 14.07
N MET A 12 -2.15 15.84 15.13
CA MET A 12 -3.60 15.70 15.14
C MET A 12 -4.33 17.02 14.94
N ALA A 13 -3.86 18.10 15.59
CA ALA A 13 -4.45 19.42 15.44
C ALA A 13 -4.34 19.97 14.00
N VAL A 14 -3.20 19.78 13.35
CA VAL A 14 -2.99 20.18 11.94
C VAL A 14 -3.94 19.44 11.00
N HIS A 15 -4.26 18.18 11.31
CA HIS A 15 -5.22 17.40 10.54
C HIS A 15 -6.68 17.60 10.97
N GLY A 16 -6.96 18.53 11.90
CA GLY A 16 -8.32 18.81 12.37
C GLY A 16 -8.93 17.66 13.21
N LEU A 17 -8.10 16.76 13.75
CA LEU A 17 -8.55 15.62 14.52
C LEU A 17 -8.54 15.90 16.02
N ASN A 18 -9.64 15.55 16.69
CA ASN A 18 -9.74 15.62 18.15
C ASN A 18 -9.19 14.34 18.77
N ALA A 19 -7.96 14.37 19.28
CA ALA A 19 -7.28 13.20 19.80
C ALA A 19 -7.12 13.27 21.33
N LYS A 20 -7.30 12.13 22.01
CA LYS A 20 -6.98 11.97 23.43
C LYS A 20 -5.62 11.30 23.57
N ILE A 21 -4.60 12.06 23.95
CA ILE A 21 -3.22 11.59 24.03
C ILE A 21 -2.76 11.59 25.48
N LYS A 22 -2.24 10.46 25.95
CA LYS A 22 -1.63 10.30 27.27
C LYS A 22 -0.12 10.30 27.17
N SER A 23 0.55 10.74 28.21
CA SER A 23 2.02 10.75 28.34
C SER A 23 2.42 10.40 29.78
N GLY A 24 3.71 10.17 30.01
CA GLY A 24 4.23 9.75 31.30
C GLY A 24 4.22 8.21 31.49
N ASP A 25 4.48 7.77 32.69
CA ASP A 25 4.63 6.33 33.00
C ASP A 25 3.33 5.57 32.84
N GLU A 26 2.20 6.20 33.16
CA GLU A 26 0.86 5.61 32.96
C GLU A 26 0.49 5.39 31.49
N ALA A 27 1.19 6.03 30.56
CA ALA A 27 1.01 5.83 29.12
C ALA A 27 1.87 4.68 28.56
N ASN A 28 2.56 3.92 29.40
CA ASN A 28 3.29 2.75 28.96
C ASN A 28 2.31 1.61 28.65
N SER A 29 2.04 1.43 27.33
CA SER A 29 1.06 0.45 26.85
C SER A 29 1.36 -1.00 27.19
N PHE A 30 2.59 -1.35 27.58
CA PHE A 30 2.88 -2.70 28.09
C PHE A 30 2.23 -2.96 29.44
N TYR A 31 2.09 -1.94 30.29
CA TYR A 31 1.69 -2.08 31.68
C TYR A 31 0.36 -1.41 32.00
N HIS A 32 -0.17 -0.58 31.11
CA HIS A 32 -1.38 0.19 31.36
C HIS A 32 -2.30 0.23 30.14
N ASP A 33 -3.59 0.14 30.40
CA ASP A 33 -4.64 0.59 29.47
C ASP A 33 -5.00 2.04 29.84
N ALA A 34 -4.17 2.99 29.37
CA ALA A 34 -4.25 4.38 29.78
C ALA A 34 -5.58 5.08 29.47
N HIS A 35 -6.39 4.50 28.60
CA HIS A 35 -7.67 5.03 28.15
C HIS A 35 -8.86 4.14 28.50
N ASN A 36 -8.65 2.97 29.13
CA ASN A 36 -9.65 1.96 29.44
C ASN A 36 -10.45 1.53 28.20
N LEU A 37 -9.73 1.11 27.16
CA LEU A 37 -10.31 0.79 25.85
C LEU A 37 -10.40 -0.72 25.57
N GLU A 38 -10.08 -1.58 26.52
CA GLU A 38 -10.23 -3.03 26.33
C GLU A 38 -11.68 -3.37 25.92
N GLY A 39 -11.86 -4.05 24.81
CA GLY A 39 -13.16 -4.42 24.26
C GLY A 39 -14.01 -3.26 23.69
N CYS A 40 -13.44 -2.06 23.54
CA CYS A 40 -14.22 -0.86 23.19
C CYS A 40 -13.94 -0.28 21.81
N CYS A 41 -12.86 -0.71 21.14
CA CYS A 41 -12.44 -0.08 19.90
C CYS A 41 -13.15 -0.68 18.67
N ASP A 42 -13.72 0.18 17.84
CA ASP A 42 -14.21 -0.20 16.51
C ASP A 42 -13.03 -0.48 15.56
N TYR A 43 -11.97 0.33 15.68
CA TYR A 43 -10.75 0.20 14.86
C TYR A 43 -9.50 0.33 15.71
N VAL A 44 -8.51 -0.52 15.42
CA VAL A 44 -7.15 -0.41 15.95
C VAL A 44 -6.17 -0.35 14.77
N MET A 45 -5.36 0.68 14.72
CA MET A 45 -4.29 0.83 13.72
C MET A 45 -2.98 1.15 14.43
N ALA A 46 -1.91 0.38 14.14
CA ALA A 46 -0.67 0.51 14.86
C ALA A 46 0.56 0.12 14.03
N ASN A 47 1.67 0.78 14.34
CA ASN A 47 3.02 0.36 13.98
C ASN A 47 3.86 0.33 15.27
N PRO A 48 3.81 -0.77 16.03
CA PRO A 48 4.50 -0.88 17.31
C PRO A 48 6.01 -1.04 17.12
N PRO A 49 6.82 -0.74 18.15
CA PRO A 49 8.23 -1.07 18.11
C PRO A 49 8.43 -2.60 18.08
N PHE A 50 9.28 -3.07 17.15
CA PHE A 50 9.53 -4.50 16.96
C PHE A 50 10.60 -5.03 17.92
N ASN A 51 10.47 -6.28 18.29
CA ASN A 51 11.47 -7.06 19.02
C ASN A 51 11.91 -6.42 20.35
N VAL A 52 11.00 -5.73 21.04
CA VAL A 52 11.28 -5.18 22.38
C VAL A 52 11.46 -6.34 23.35
N ASP A 53 12.56 -6.32 24.09
CA ASP A 53 12.92 -7.29 25.14
C ASP A 53 12.74 -6.72 26.56
N LYS A 54 12.94 -7.54 27.57
CA LYS A 54 12.96 -7.16 28.98
C LYS A 54 11.69 -6.53 29.52
N VAL A 55 10.56 -6.85 28.92
CA VAL A 55 9.24 -6.42 29.43
C VAL A 55 8.88 -7.28 30.63
N LYS A 56 8.55 -6.67 31.77
CA LYS A 56 8.25 -7.37 33.03
C LYS A 56 6.97 -8.20 32.90
N SER A 57 7.08 -9.52 33.01
CA SER A 57 5.96 -10.44 32.79
C SER A 57 4.83 -10.26 33.82
N GLU A 58 5.17 -10.06 35.08
CA GLU A 58 4.19 -9.86 36.16
C GLU A 58 3.36 -8.57 35.94
N SER A 59 4.04 -7.45 35.66
CA SER A 59 3.34 -6.18 35.38
C SER A 59 2.45 -6.27 34.15
N THR A 60 2.87 -7.02 33.14
CA THR A 60 2.10 -7.26 31.92
C THR A 60 0.86 -8.13 32.18
N GLN A 61 1.00 -9.17 33.01
CA GLN A 61 -0.14 -10.00 33.42
C GLN A 61 -1.17 -9.19 34.22
N ASN A 62 -0.70 -8.38 35.18
CA ASN A 62 -1.58 -7.53 35.99
C ASN A 62 -2.31 -6.46 35.16
N ALA A 63 -1.70 -6.03 34.04
CA ALA A 63 -2.32 -5.07 33.11
C ALA A 63 -3.44 -5.67 32.26
N GLY A 64 -3.62 -7.00 32.26
CA GLY A 64 -4.63 -7.67 31.44
C GLY A 64 -4.35 -7.65 29.93
N ARG A 65 -5.39 -7.74 29.11
CA ARG A 65 -5.35 -7.70 27.65
C ARG A 65 -4.54 -8.83 26.99
N LEU A 66 -4.49 -9.99 27.64
CA LEU A 66 -3.77 -11.19 27.21
C LEU A 66 -4.75 -12.36 26.97
N PRO A 67 -5.69 -12.26 26.04
CA PRO A 67 -6.70 -13.28 25.81
C PRO A 67 -6.11 -14.65 25.41
N PHE A 68 -4.90 -14.68 24.89
CA PHE A 68 -4.20 -15.90 24.43
C PHE A 68 -3.04 -16.30 25.37
N GLY A 69 -2.92 -15.65 26.52
CA GLY A 69 -1.83 -15.88 27.49
C GLY A 69 -0.57 -15.08 27.21
N LEU A 70 0.45 -15.32 28.02
CA LEU A 70 1.71 -14.61 28.00
C LEU A 70 2.69 -15.26 27.00
N PRO A 71 3.42 -14.46 26.18
CA PRO A 71 4.53 -14.96 25.36
C PRO A 71 5.65 -15.58 26.19
N GLY A 72 6.66 -16.10 25.52
CA GLY A 72 7.81 -16.73 26.18
C GLY A 72 8.49 -15.81 27.18
N VAL A 73 8.73 -16.35 28.40
CA VAL A 73 9.34 -15.63 29.53
C VAL A 73 10.71 -16.26 29.84
N ASN A 74 11.72 -15.43 30.05
CA ASN A 74 13.05 -15.86 30.43
C ASN A 74 13.17 -16.15 31.93
N ALA A 75 14.34 -16.67 32.38
CA ALA A 75 14.60 -16.98 33.78
C ALA A 75 14.52 -15.76 34.73
N LYS A 76 14.63 -14.54 34.20
CA LYS A 76 14.48 -13.28 34.94
C LYS A 76 13.04 -12.79 35.06
N LYS A 77 12.07 -13.61 34.68
CA LYS A 77 10.65 -13.24 34.60
C LYS A 77 10.36 -12.04 33.68
N GLU A 78 11.09 -11.97 32.56
CA GLU A 78 10.90 -10.96 31.53
C GLU A 78 10.43 -11.63 30.24
N VAL A 79 9.52 -10.98 29.51
CA VAL A 79 9.11 -11.39 28.15
C VAL A 79 10.31 -11.23 27.22
N SER A 80 10.69 -12.31 26.56
CA SER A 80 11.90 -12.34 25.73
C SER A 80 11.74 -11.54 24.43
N ASN A 81 10.52 -11.48 23.91
CA ASN A 81 10.17 -10.70 22.73
C ASN A 81 8.70 -10.27 22.83
N ALA A 82 8.46 -8.96 22.79
CA ALA A 82 7.13 -8.37 23.01
C ALA A 82 6.23 -8.35 21.78
N ASN A 83 6.63 -8.87 20.63
CA ASN A 83 5.82 -8.83 19.42
C ASN A 83 4.41 -9.41 19.64
N TYR A 84 4.30 -10.52 20.36
CA TYR A 84 3.00 -11.14 20.62
C TYR A 84 2.23 -10.51 21.79
N LEU A 85 2.85 -9.63 22.59
CA LEU A 85 2.10 -8.74 23.46
C LEU A 85 1.28 -7.74 22.63
N TRP A 86 1.91 -7.13 21.62
CA TRP A 86 1.20 -6.21 20.71
C TRP A 86 0.05 -6.90 19.98
N VAL A 87 0.27 -8.09 19.44
CA VAL A 87 -0.76 -8.90 18.79
C VAL A 87 -1.96 -9.13 19.73
N SER A 88 -1.70 -9.53 20.99
CA SER A 88 -2.74 -9.76 22.01
C SER A 88 -3.46 -8.48 22.40
N TYR A 89 -2.74 -7.37 22.58
CA TYR A 89 -3.33 -6.09 22.96
C TYR A 89 -4.22 -5.52 21.88
N PHE A 90 -3.77 -5.54 20.62
CA PHE A 90 -4.60 -5.04 19.52
C PHE A 90 -5.87 -5.86 19.33
N TYR A 91 -5.80 -7.16 19.57
CA TYR A 91 -6.99 -8.00 19.57
C TYR A 91 -7.91 -7.72 20.77
N ALA A 92 -7.34 -7.54 21.97
CA ALA A 92 -8.09 -7.29 23.19
C ALA A 92 -8.82 -5.92 23.19
N TYR A 93 -8.26 -4.91 22.52
CA TYR A 93 -8.90 -3.61 22.37
C TYR A 93 -10.16 -3.63 21.51
N LEU A 94 -10.28 -4.58 20.57
CA LEU A 94 -11.42 -4.64 19.65
C LEU A 94 -12.71 -5.01 20.37
N ASN A 95 -13.78 -4.28 20.06
CA ASN A 95 -15.15 -4.71 20.37
C ASN A 95 -15.55 -5.92 19.51
N ASP A 96 -16.78 -6.42 19.68
CA ASP A 96 -17.25 -7.69 19.08
C ASP A 96 -17.34 -7.66 17.53
N VAL A 97 -17.30 -6.50 16.93
CA VAL A 97 -17.31 -6.29 15.46
C VAL A 97 -16.12 -5.46 14.96
N GLY A 98 -15.19 -5.19 15.87
CA GLY A 98 -14.03 -4.31 15.60
C GLY A 98 -13.01 -4.92 14.65
N ARG A 99 -12.25 -4.05 14.00
CA ARG A 99 -11.20 -4.39 13.06
C ARG A 99 -9.84 -3.83 13.47
N ALA A 100 -8.78 -4.63 13.30
CA ALA A 100 -7.42 -4.16 13.49
C ALA A 100 -6.60 -4.27 12.20
N GLY A 101 -5.71 -3.31 11.97
CA GLY A 101 -4.66 -3.36 10.95
C GLY A 101 -3.35 -2.85 11.54
N PHE A 102 -2.30 -3.65 11.53
CA PHE A 102 -1.03 -3.27 12.14
C PHE A 102 0.17 -3.93 11.46
N VAL A 103 1.31 -3.30 11.68
CA VAL A 103 2.59 -3.76 11.11
C VAL A 103 3.33 -4.61 12.12
N MET A 104 3.89 -5.73 11.69
CA MET A 104 4.75 -6.59 12.51
C MET A 104 6.03 -6.94 11.78
N ALA A 105 7.09 -7.23 12.52
CA ALA A 105 8.30 -7.81 11.94
C ALA A 105 7.96 -9.12 11.22
N ALA A 106 8.57 -9.37 10.06
CA ALA A 106 8.33 -10.59 9.28
C ALA A 106 8.61 -11.87 10.12
N SER A 107 9.60 -11.83 11.00
CA SER A 107 9.92 -12.94 11.93
C SER A 107 8.77 -13.32 12.87
N SER A 108 7.77 -12.44 13.07
CA SER A 108 6.62 -12.76 13.92
C SER A 108 5.73 -13.86 13.33
N THR A 109 5.78 -14.07 12.01
CA THR A 109 5.00 -15.12 11.35
C THR A 109 5.55 -16.52 11.57
N ASP A 110 6.83 -16.64 11.93
CA ASP A 110 7.54 -17.92 12.12
C ASP A 110 8.02 -18.14 13.57
N SER A 111 7.55 -17.35 14.52
CA SER A 111 7.90 -17.51 15.93
C SER A 111 7.41 -18.87 16.48
N GLY A 112 8.28 -19.57 17.19
CA GLY A 112 8.03 -20.88 17.77
C GLY A 112 7.46 -20.84 19.19
N ASN A 113 7.49 -21.98 19.90
CA ASN A 113 7.18 -22.12 21.33
C ASN A 113 5.84 -21.48 21.76
N LYS A 114 5.85 -20.64 22.76
CA LYS A 114 4.66 -19.96 23.32
C LYS A 114 3.96 -19.04 22.33
N GLU A 115 4.72 -18.36 21.51
CA GLU A 115 4.20 -17.49 20.44
C GLU A 115 3.42 -18.30 19.40
N ARG A 116 3.86 -19.51 19.10
CA ARG A 116 3.10 -20.45 18.25
C ARG A 116 1.76 -20.82 18.86
N GLU A 117 1.69 -21.06 20.18
CA GLU A 117 0.43 -21.39 20.86
C GLU A 117 -0.53 -20.18 20.87
N ILE A 118 -0.03 -18.96 21.10
CA ILE A 118 -0.81 -17.74 20.97
C ILE A 118 -1.38 -17.59 19.55
N ARG A 119 -0.54 -17.78 18.53
CA ARG A 119 -0.95 -17.71 17.12
C ARG A 119 -2.00 -18.77 16.78
N LYS A 120 -1.85 -19.98 17.29
CA LYS A 120 -2.84 -21.06 17.12
C LYS A 120 -4.20 -20.66 17.71
N GLN A 121 -4.23 -20.19 18.97
CA GLN A 121 -5.46 -19.75 19.61
C GLN A 121 -6.09 -18.58 18.87
N LEU A 122 -5.29 -17.60 18.42
CA LEU A 122 -5.75 -16.47 17.62
C LEU A 122 -6.40 -16.94 16.31
N ILE A 123 -5.78 -17.87 15.58
CA ILE A 123 -6.35 -18.42 14.34
C ILE A 123 -7.67 -19.15 14.63
N GLN A 124 -7.74 -19.89 15.75
CA GLN A 124 -8.94 -20.64 16.16
C GLN A 124 -10.12 -19.73 16.52
N THR A 125 -9.91 -18.44 16.78
CA THR A 125 -11.02 -17.48 16.94
C THR A 125 -11.80 -17.25 15.64
N GLY A 126 -11.21 -17.53 14.48
CA GLY A 126 -11.78 -17.18 13.18
C GLY A 126 -11.68 -15.70 12.81
N HIS A 127 -11.00 -14.87 13.62
CA HIS A 127 -10.96 -13.41 13.45
C HIS A 127 -9.73 -12.90 12.68
N VAL A 128 -8.78 -13.78 12.35
CA VAL A 128 -7.68 -13.39 11.45
C VAL A 128 -8.25 -13.28 10.03
N ASP A 129 -8.17 -12.10 9.45
CA ASP A 129 -8.81 -11.82 8.17
C ASP A 129 -7.82 -11.91 6.99
N CYS A 130 -6.76 -11.08 7.04
CA CYS A 130 -5.77 -11.01 5.98
C CYS A 130 -4.37 -10.84 6.55
N MET A 131 -3.38 -11.36 5.85
CA MET A 131 -1.96 -11.14 6.11
C MET A 131 -1.24 -10.82 4.80
N ILE A 132 -0.46 -9.72 4.80
CA ILE A 132 0.30 -9.28 3.62
C ILE A 132 1.79 -9.29 3.97
N SER A 133 2.58 -10.04 3.23
CA SER A 133 4.04 -10.01 3.33
C SER A 133 4.59 -8.86 2.50
N VAL A 134 5.43 -8.02 3.10
CA VAL A 134 5.98 -6.80 2.52
C VAL A 134 7.50 -6.92 2.40
N ALA A 135 8.06 -6.39 1.31
CA ALA A 135 9.50 -6.36 1.06
C ALA A 135 10.26 -5.48 2.07
N ASN A 136 11.58 -5.49 1.94
CA ASN A 136 12.45 -4.53 2.62
C ASN A 136 12.24 -3.11 2.07
N ASN A 137 12.78 -2.11 2.77
CA ASN A 137 12.85 -0.72 2.33
C ASN A 137 11.49 0.00 2.21
N PHE A 138 10.47 -0.43 2.93
CA PHE A 138 9.22 0.31 3.11
C PHE A 138 9.26 1.31 4.28
N PHE A 139 10.35 1.35 5.04
CA PHE A 139 10.59 2.32 6.10
C PHE A 139 11.71 3.28 5.72
N TYR A 140 11.53 4.56 6.00
CA TYR A 140 12.42 5.63 5.55
C TYR A 140 13.89 5.49 5.99
N LYS A 141 14.17 4.81 7.10
CA LYS A 141 15.53 4.69 7.67
C LYS A 141 15.95 3.28 8.06
N VAL A 142 15.09 2.31 7.80
CA VAL A 142 15.31 0.93 8.28
C VAL A 142 14.94 -0.06 7.20
N SER A 143 15.90 -0.89 6.80
CA SER A 143 15.66 -1.97 5.84
C SER A 143 15.27 -3.25 6.57
N LEU A 144 14.00 -3.36 6.97
CA LEU A 144 13.44 -4.55 7.59
C LEU A 144 12.23 -5.04 6.79
N PRO A 145 12.15 -6.35 6.49
CA PRO A 145 10.93 -6.93 5.97
C PRO A 145 9.86 -6.94 7.06
N CYS A 146 8.63 -6.65 6.67
CA CYS A 146 7.51 -6.66 7.60
C CYS A 146 6.32 -7.44 7.03
N SER A 147 5.33 -7.65 7.87
CA SER A 147 4.04 -8.17 7.49
C SER A 147 2.93 -7.27 8.03
N LEU A 148 1.89 -7.09 7.26
CA LEU A 148 0.66 -6.43 7.71
C LEU A 148 -0.31 -7.50 8.18
N TRP A 149 -0.85 -7.31 9.37
CA TRP A 149 -1.80 -8.21 10.00
C TRP A 149 -3.14 -7.51 10.11
N PHE A 150 -4.20 -8.20 9.71
CA PHE A 150 -5.56 -7.68 9.77
C PHE A 150 -6.46 -8.63 10.54
N PHE A 151 -7.17 -8.10 11.54
CA PHE A 151 -8.19 -8.79 12.30
C PHE A 151 -9.56 -8.20 12.00
N ASP A 152 -10.59 -9.04 11.99
CA ASP A 152 -11.98 -8.66 11.85
C ASP A 152 -12.84 -9.55 12.76
N LYS A 153 -13.29 -9.02 13.89
CA LYS A 153 -14.19 -9.75 14.81
C LYS A 153 -15.60 -9.87 14.25
N GLY A 154 -15.99 -8.95 13.34
CA GLY A 154 -17.24 -9.01 12.60
C GLY A 154 -17.19 -9.84 11.31
N LYS A 155 -16.20 -10.70 11.15
CA LYS A 155 -15.98 -11.52 9.96
C LYS A 155 -17.19 -12.42 9.68
N LYS A 156 -17.61 -12.49 8.41
CA LYS A 156 -18.73 -13.34 7.98
C LYS A 156 -18.48 -14.80 8.33
N GLU A 157 -19.50 -15.54 8.70
CA GLU A 157 -19.41 -16.93 9.13
C GLU A 157 -18.70 -17.81 8.10
N GLU A 158 -19.00 -17.62 6.82
CA GLU A 158 -18.42 -18.34 5.68
C GLU A 158 -16.92 -18.11 5.47
N LEU A 159 -16.35 -17.09 6.13
CA LEU A 159 -14.94 -16.72 6.05
C LEU A 159 -14.16 -17.03 7.34
N LYS A 160 -14.81 -17.41 8.43
CA LYS A 160 -14.16 -17.60 9.73
C LYS A 160 -13.06 -18.66 9.73
N ASP A 161 -13.18 -19.69 8.91
CA ASP A 161 -12.20 -20.76 8.72
C ASP A 161 -11.13 -20.46 7.65
N LYS A 162 -11.16 -19.25 7.07
CA LYS A 162 -10.27 -18.82 5.99
C LYS A 162 -9.44 -17.62 6.39
N VAL A 163 -8.21 -17.57 5.93
CA VAL A 163 -7.32 -16.41 6.06
C VAL A 163 -6.75 -16.11 4.68
N LEU A 164 -6.84 -14.86 4.26
CA LEU A 164 -6.21 -14.41 3.01
C LEU A 164 -4.74 -14.13 3.25
N PHE A 165 -3.86 -14.79 2.48
CA PHE A 165 -2.44 -14.49 2.45
C PHE A 165 -2.07 -13.83 1.13
N ILE A 166 -1.41 -12.67 1.18
CA ILE A 166 -0.92 -11.95 0.01
C ILE A 166 0.61 -11.84 0.12
N ASP A 167 1.32 -12.37 -0.86
CA ASP A 167 2.76 -12.14 -0.98
C ASP A 167 3.03 -10.93 -1.87
N ALA A 168 3.25 -9.77 -1.25
CA ALA A 168 3.55 -8.52 -1.94
C ALA A 168 5.05 -8.18 -1.93
N ARG A 169 5.93 -9.15 -1.60
CA ARG A 169 7.38 -8.90 -1.50
C ARG A 169 8.03 -8.50 -2.82
N ASN A 170 7.43 -8.83 -3.94
CA ASN A 170 7.89 -8.45 -5.27
C ASN A 170 6.94 -7.46 -5.97
N TYR A 171 6.00 -6.89 -5.24
CA TYR A 171 4.97 -6.00 -5.75
C TYR A 171 5.11 -4.61 -5.12
N TYR A 172 5.91 -3.75 -5.74
CA TYR A 172 6.18 -2.39 -5.28
C TYR A 172 6.82 -1.56 -6.40
N THR A 173 6.88 -0.26 -6.18
CA THR A 173 7.63 0.70 -6.99
C THR A 173 8.89 1.12 -6.24
N VAL A 174 10.02 1.12 -6.91
CA VAL A 174 11.30 1.62 -6.35
C VAL A 174 11.31 3.13 -6.50
N VAL A 175 11.28 3.86 -5.38
CA VAL A 175 11.37 5.33 -5.37
C VAL A 175 12.83 5.76 -5.43
N ASP A 176 13.65 5.15 -4.60
CA ASP A 176 15.09 5.32 -4.62
C ASP A 176 15.82 4.03 -4.15
N ARG A 177 17.14 4.10 -4.02
CA ARG A 177 17.99 2.98 -3.61
C ARG A 177 17.60 2.35 -2.26
N THR A 178 16.95 3.11 -1.39
CA THR A 178 16.66 2.75 0.01
C THR A 178 15.17 2.78 0.34
N LEU A 179 14.32 3.18 -0.60
CA LEU A 179 12.88 3.35 -0.39
C LEU A 179 12.06 2.71 -1.50
N ASN A 180 11.19 1.81 -1.10
CA ASN A 180 10.12 1.23 -1.90
C ASN A 180 8.77 1.76 -1.39
N GLU A 181 7.82 1.88 -2.30
CA GLU A 181 6.44 2.22 -1.94
C GLU A 181 5.45 1.45 -2.82
N TRP A 182 4.20 1.45 -2.41
CA TRP A 182 3.10 1.08 -3.28
C TRP A 182 2.53 2.35 -3.92
N SER A 183 2.53 2.38 -5.25
CA SER A 183 1.81 3.40 -6.01
C SER A 183 0.30 3.32 -5.75
N GLU A 184 -0.43 4.36 -6.10
CA GLU A 184 -1.88 4.39 -5.91
C GLU A 184 -2.59 3.21 -6.58
N TRP A 185 -2.21 2.88 -7.82
CA TRP A 185 -2.79 1.74 -8.53
C TRP A 185 -2.41 0.39 -7.91
N GLN A 186 -1.19 0.24 -7.36
CA GLN A 186 -0.78 -0.95 -6.63
C GLN A 186 -1.62 -1.14 -5.36
N MET A 187 -1.88 -0.06 -4.62
CA MET A 187 -2.77 -0.08 -3.45
C MET A 187 -4.20 -0.44 -3.83
N LYS A 188 -4.72 0.13 -4.92
CA LYS A 188 -6.05 -0.21 -5.45
C LYS A 188 -6.16 -1.69 -5.81
N ASN A 189 -5.13 -2.27 -6.43
CA ASN A 189 -5.10 -3.69 -6.78
C ASN A 189 -5.04 -4.60 -5.55
N LEU A 190 -4.26 -4.27 -4.53
CA LEU A 190 -4.26 -5.00 -3.26
C LEU A 190 -5.64 -4.95 -2.59
N ASN A 191 -6.27 -3.79 -2.59
CA ASN A 191 -7.63 -3.63 -2.07
C ASN A 191 -8.65 -4.46 -2.87
N ALA A 192 -8.51 -4.53 -4.21
CA ALA A 192 -9.37 -5.34 -5.06
C ALA A 192 -9.35 -6.83 -4.68
N ILE A 193 -8.17 -7.38 -4.39
CA ILE A 193 -8.01 -8.76 -3.91
C ILE A 193 -8.77 -8.97 -2.59
N VAL A 194 -8.64 -8.02 -1.65
CA VAL A 194 -9.32 -8.09 -0.35
C VAL A 194 -10.85 -7.96 -0.51
N TRP A 195 -11.32 -7.06 -1.38
CA TRP A 195 -12.76 -6.91 -1.65
C TRP A 195 -13.37 -8.18 -2.24
N LEU A 196 -12.70 -8.79 -3.23
CA LEU A 196 -13.15 -10.05 -3.82
C LEU A 196 -13.19 -11.19 -2.79
N TYR A 197 -12.15 -11.28 -1.94
CA TYR A 197 -12.13 -12.24 -0.84
C TYR A 197 -13.31 -12.05 0.14
N ARG A 198 -13.67 -10.80 0.47
CA ARG A 198 -14.77 -10.48 1.36
C ARG A 198 -16.15 -10.53 0.69
N GLY A 199 -16.20 -10.78 -0.63
CA GLY A 199 -17.44 -10.74 -1.41
C GLY A 199 -18.00 -9.32 -1.60
N GLU A 200 -17.16 -8.30 -1.50
CA GLU A 200 -17.50 -6.89 -1.74
C GLU A 200 -17.37 -6.55 -3.23
N VAL A 201 -18.13 -7.26 -4.07
CA VAL A 201 -18.02 -7.22 -5.54
C VAL A 201 -18.30 -5.83 -6.10
N ASP A 202 -19.26 -5.11 -5.53
CA ASP A 202 -19.62 -3.75 -5.97
C ASP A 202 -18.42 -2.78 -5.93
N LYS A 203 -17.54 -2.93 -4.93
CA LYS A 203 -16.32 -2.10 -4.83
C LYS A 203 -15.30 -2.45 -5.92
N TYR A 204 -15.20 -3.72 -6.25
CA TYR A 204 -14.34 -4.19 -7.32
C TYR A 204 -14.85 -3.71 -8.69
N GLU A 205 -16.15 -3.84 -8.95
CA GLU A 205 -16.78 -3.36 -10.19
C GLU A 205 -16.62 -1.85 -10.34
N LYS A 206 -16.80 -1.09 -9.25
CA LYS A 206 -16.54 0.35 -9.26
C LYS A 206 -15.10 0.67 -9.64
N LEU A 207 -14.11 -0.05 -9.09
CA LEU A 207 -12.70 0.14 -9.46
C LEU A 207 -12.46 -0.14 -10.95
N LEU A 208 -13.08 -1.19 -11.52
CA LEU A 208 -12.98 -1.46 -12.95
C LEU A 208 -13.58 -0.33 -13.80
N MET A 209 -14.73 0.23 -13.37
CA MET A 209 -15.33 1.38 -14.03
C MET A 209 -14.44 2.62 -13.96
N ASP A 210 -13.81 2.88 -12.80
CA ASP A 210 -12.88 4.00 -12.64
C ASP A 210 -11.67 3.84 -13.58
N TYR A 211 -11.07 2.64 -13.68
CA TYR A 211 -9.97 2.37 -14.61
C TYR A 211 -10.41 2.53 -16.07
N ARG A 212 -11.58 2.02 -16.43
CA ARG A 212 -12.13 2.21 -17.77
C ARG A 212 -12.29 3.69 -18.10
N THR A 213 -12.87 4.46 -17.19
CA THR A 213 -13.07 5.90 -17.38
C THR A 213 -11.74 6.63 -17.55
N GLN A 214 -10.72 6.26 -16.77
CA GLN A 214 -9.38 6.83 -16.89
C GLN A 214 -8.75 6.49 -18.24
N ILE A 215 -8.77 5.22 -18.67
CA ILE A 215 -8.24 4.80 -19.99
C ILE A 215 -8.91 5.58 -21.12
N ILE A 216 -10.22 5.73 -21.09
CA ILE A 216 -10.95 6.50 -22.11
C ILE A 216 -10.51 7.98 -22.08
N GLY A 217 -10.35 8.57 -20.89
CA GLY A 217 -9.84 9.93 -20.74
C GLY A 217 -8.45 10.11 -21.34
N ASP A 218 -7.52 9.21 -21.00
CA ASP A 218 -6.16 9.20 -21.51
C ASP A 218 -6.15 9.03 -23.05
N CYS A 219 -7.08 8.25 -23.61
CA CYS A 219 -7.25 8.11 -25.06
C CYS A 219 -7.68 9.41 -25.74
N TYR A 220 -8.55 10.21 -25.12
CA TYR A 220 -8.92 11.54 -25.67
C TYR A 220 -7.75 12.52 -25.62
N GLU A 221 -6.95 12.49 -24.57
CA GLU A 221 -5.72 13.30 -24.49
C GLU A 221 -4.73 12.92 -25.60
N LEU A 222 -4.50 11.62 -25.80
CA LEU A 222 -3.65 11.12 -26.89
C LEU A 222 -4.16 11.52 -28.27
N ASP A 223 -5.48 11.50 -28.51
CA ASP A 223 -6.06 11.95 -29.79
C ASP A 223 -5.71 13.43 -30.06
N THR A 224 -5.81 14.29 -29.06
CA THR A 224 -5.42 15.69 -29.13
C THR A 224 -3.94 15.87 -29.45
N GLU A 225 -3.07 15.11 -28.78
CA GLU A 225 -1.62 15.16 -29.02
C GLU A 225 -1.24 14.64 -30.42
N PHE A 226 -1.92 13.61 -30.92
CA PHE A 226 -1.74 13.13 -32.31
C PHE A 226 -2.17 14.15 -33.35
N GLU A 227 -3.24 14.90 -33.12
CA GLU A 227 -3.64 15.99 -34.00
C GLU A 227 -2.57 17.10 -34.03
N ALA A 228 -2.05 17.49 -32.86
CA ALA A 228 -0.97 18.47 -32.75
C ALA A 228 0.29 17.99 -33.46
N LEU A 229 0.70 16.73 -33.26
CA LEU A 229 1.83 16.12 -33.95
C LEU A 229 1.64 16.10 -35.47
N SER A 230 0.44 15.78 -35.95
CA SER A 230 0.12 15.78 -37.37
C SER A 230 0.30 17.16 -38.01
N VAL A 231 -0.09 18.23 -37.31
CA VAL A 231 0.13 19.62 -37.75
C VAL A 231 1.62 19.95 -37.84
N LEU A 232 2.39 19.57 -36.81
CA LEU A 232 3.85 19.78 -36.79
C LEU A 232 4.55 19.04 -37.94
N LEU A 233 4.19 17.77 -38.20
CA LEU A 233 4.78 16.97 -39.30
C LEU A 233 4.45 17.55 -40.64
N LYS A 234 3.22 18.06 -40.86
CA LYS A 234 2.88 18.79 -42.11
C LYS A 234 3.70 20.04 -42.27
N GLY A 235 3.86 20.85 -41.21
CA GLY A 235 4.70 22.05 -41.22
C GLY A 235 6.18 21.74 -41.49
N TYR A 236 6.72 20.69 -40.86
CA TYR A 236 8.08 20.23 -41.05
C TYR A 236 8.32 19.77 -42.51
N GLY A 237 7.42 18.96 -43.07
CA GLY A 237 7.50 18.53 -44.48
C GLY A 237 7.46 19.70 -45.46
N GLY A 238 6.63 20.74 -45.20
CA GLY A 238 6.62 21.96 -45.98
C GLY A 238 7.97 22.70 -45.99
N LYS A 239 8.54 22.89 -44.78
CA LYS A 239 9.87 23.51 -44.61
C LYS A 239 11.02 22.72 -45.31
N LEU A 240 10.95 21.39 -45.25
CA LEU A 240 11.93 20.56 -45.98
C LEU A 240 11.86 20.73 -47.49
N MET A 241 10.64 20.87 -48.02
CA MET A 241 10.44 21.13 -49.46
C MET A 241 10.95 22.52 -49.87
N GLU A 242 10.68 23.54 -49.07
CA GLU A 242 11.23 24.89 -49.26
C GLU A 242 12.77 24.90 -49.25
N LEU A 243 13.34 24.24 -48.23
CA LEU A 243 14.81 24.12 -48.12
C LEU A 243 15.39 23.38 -49.32
N ARG A 244 14.76 22.34 -49.83
CA ARG A 244 15.16 21.61 -51.04
C ARG A 244 15.21 22.52 -52.24
N GLN A 245 14.24 23.42 -52.41
CA GLN A 245 14.27 24.39 -53.49
C GLN A 245 15.41 25.41 -53.36
N GLN A 246 15.67 25.89 -52.15
CA GLN A 246 16.72 26.88 -51.85
C GLN A 246 18.15 26.33 -52.06
N VAL A 247 18.34 25.02 -51.82
CA VAL A 247 19.67 24.37 -51.92
C VAL A 247 19.83 23.50 -53.18
N ALA A 248 18.96 23.70 -54.19
CA ALA A 248 18.93 22.86 -55.39
C ALA A 248 20.28 22.77 -56.14
N ASP A 249 21.16 23.75 -55.99
CA ASP A 249 22.47 23.81 -56.62
C ASP A 249 23.60 23.16 -55.77
N THR A 250 23.30 22.63 -54.58
CA THR A 250 24.30 22.04 -53.67
C THR A 250 23.99 20.56 -53.44
N ILE A 251 24.63 19.68 -54.21
CA ILE A 251 24.38 18.23 -54.30
C ILE A 251 24.33 17.54 -52.89
N LEU A 252 25.24 17.86 -52.01
CA LEU A 252 25.36 17.22 -50.69
C LEU A 252 24.14 17.50 -49.77
N HIS A 253 23.59 18.70 -49.80
CA HIS A 253 22.47 19.08 -48.96
C HIS A 253 21.13 18.52 -49.48
N VAL A 254 20.96 18.41 -50.77
CA VAL A 254 19.78 17.81 -51.40
C VAL A 254 19.66 16.32 -51.07
N GLU A 255 20.80 15.60 -51.01
CA GLU A 255 20.80 14.18 -50.68
C GLU A 255 20.31 13.90 -49.25
N HIS A 256 20.75 14.67 -48.27
CA HIS A 256 20.25 14.57 -46.89
C HIS A 256 18.75 14.91 -46.77
N ILE A 257 18.26 15.94 -47.46
CA ILE A 257 16.86 16.29 -47.49
C ILE A 257 16.02 15.17 -48.12
N ASN A 258 16.51 14.57 -49.22
CA ASN A 258 15.83 13.45 -49.87
C ASN A 258 15.75 12.20 -48.98
N GLN A 259 16.68 12.01 -48.04
CA GLN A 259 16.57 10.94 -47.00
C GLN A 259 15.54 11.24 -45.90
N LEU A 260 15.39 12.51 -45.53
CA LEU A 260 14.46 12.94 -44.49
C LEU A 260 12.99 12.98 -44.92
N LEU A 261 12.73 13.31 -46.20
CA LEU A 261 11.36 13.37 -46.71
C LEU A 261 10.58 12.04 -46.61
N PRO A 262 11.15 10.89 -47.00
CA PRO A 262 10.47 9.60 -46.83
C PRO A 262 10.20 9.26 -45.38
N LEU A 263 11.13 9.58 -44.46
CA LEU A 263 10.93 9.36 -43.02
C LEU A 263 9.76 10.19 -42.45
N ASN A 264 9.67 11.46 -42.91
CA ASN A 264 8.56 12.31 -42.52
C ASN A 264 7.20 11.78 -43.04
N GLU A 265 7.14 11.25 -44.25
CA GLU A 265 5.93 10.64 -44.78
C GLU A 265 5.55 9.35 -44.05
N MET A 266 6.54 8.52 -43.72
CA MET A 266 6.30 7.33 -42.83
C MET A 266 5.77 7.72 -41.49
N LEU A 267 6.31 8.75 -40.81
CA LEU A 267 5.82 9.24 -39.55
C LEU A 267 4.38 9.73 -39.64
N LYS A 268 4.02 10.47 -40.69
CA LYS A 268 2.65 10.90 -40.95
C LYS A 268 1.71 9.71 -41.10
N HIS A 269 2.11 8.69 -41.85
CA HIS A 269 1.32 7.49 -42.08
C HIS A 269 1.06 6.74 -40.76
N TYR A 270 2.10 6.43 -40.00
CA TYR A 270 1.95 5.74 -38.71
C TYR A 270 1.15 6.55 -37.69
N THR A 271 1.33 7.87 -37.65
CA THR A 271 0.54 8.75 -36.78
C THR A 271 -0.95 8.69 -37.14
N ALA A 272 -1.27 8.66 -38.43
CA ALA A 272 -2.65 8.56 -38.88
C ALA A 272 -3.28 7.18 -38.56
N GLU A 273 -2.51 6.08 -38.72
CA GLU A 273 -2.98 4.74 -38.36
C GLU A 273 -3.22 4.59 -36.86
N LEU A 274 -2.29 5.07 -36.02
CA LEU A 274 -2.46 5.07 -34.57
C LEU A 274 -3.66 5.87 -34.13
N ASN A 275 -3.86 7.06 -34.70
CA ASN A 275 -5.01 7.90 -34.39
C ASN A 275 -6.34 7.24 -34.81
N SER A 276 -6.37 6.57 -35.96
CA SER A 276 -7.55 5.82 -36.40
C SER A 276 -7.87 4.67 -35.47
N SER A 277 -6.88 3.92 -35.02
CA SER A 277 -7.02 2.81 -34.07
C SER A 277 -7.48 3.31 -32.70
N LEU A 278 -6.97 4.45 -32.25
CA LEU A 278 -7.37 5.09 -30.99
C LEU A 278 -8.84 5.52 -31.03
N LYS A 279 -9.29 6.17 -32.12
CA LYS A 279 -10.69 6.56 -32.30
C LYS A 279 -11.62 5.36 -32.30
N ALA A 280 -11.26 4.28 -33.00
CA ALA A 280 -12.03 3.05 -32.97
C ALA A 280 -12.11 2.47 -31.55
N PHE A 281 -11.03 2.48 -30.78
CA PHE A 281 -11.06 2.03 -29.38
C PHE A 281 -11.99 2.88 -28.51
N ILE A 282 -11.96 4.22 -28.66
CA ILE A 282 -12.86 5.14 -27.93
C ILE A 282 -14.33 4.86 -28.26
N GLU A 283 -14.67 4.59 -29.54
CA GLU A 283 -16.03 4.31 -29.98
C GLU A 283 -16.58 2.98 -29.46
N TYR A 284 -15.74 1.96 -29.30
CA TYR A 284 -16.15 0.62 -28.87
C TYR A 284 -15.89 0.35 -27.36
N GLY A 285 -15.12 1.19 -26.67
CA GLY A 285 -14.83 1.11 -25.24
C GLY A 285 -15.90 1.78 -24.40
#